data_07f0a3c70457c8dd886123b8b5d1f1e2
#
_entry.id   07f0a3c70457c8dd886123b8b5d1f1e2
#
_cell.length_a   1.000
_cell.length_b   1.000
_cell.length_c   1.000
_cell.angle_alpha   90.00
_cell.angle_beta   90.00
_cell.angle_gamma   90.00
#
_symmetry.space_group_name_H-M   'P 1'
#
loop_
_entity.id
_entity.type
_entity.pdbx_description
1 polymer ?
#
loop_
_entity_poly.entity_id
_entity_poly.type
_entity_poly.pdbx_seq_one_letter_code
_entity_poly.pdbx_strand_id
1 'polypeptide(L)'
;INLLSKGVFMTTKLNKIADYWNQRSSGYSLDNQEELLNDQEKWLKLIHTYVPLKKDLKVLDLGCGPGFLSILLSKQGCQVTGIDYSNQMLEEAKHNAKENNVHTDFKKMDVQELTFDDESFDFVITRNVTWNLEKPKQAYQEIYRVLKNKGHLLNIDGNHYYHYQDHDYQRNGHSDHQHM
;
A
#
# COMPACT_ATOMS: atom_id res chain seq x y z
N ILE A 1 37.83 -7.37 31.09
CA ILE A 1 37.60 -6.19 30.23
C ILE A 1 36.55 -6.57 29.20
N ASN A 2 35.29 -6.23 29.47
CA ASN A 2 34.17 -6.44 28.55
C ASN A 2 34.10 -5.24 27.61
N LEU A 3 34.52 -5.43 26.37
CA LEU A 3 34.23 -4.48 25.26
C LEU A 3 32.83 -4.74 24.74
N LEU A 4 31.87 -3.98 25.23
CA LEU A 4 30.58 -3.83 24.58
C LEU A 4 30.76 -2.99 23.31
N SER A 5 30.94 -3.63 22.17
CA SER A 5 30.82 -2.96 20.87
C SER A 5 29.37 -2.51 20.70
N LYS A 6 29.11 -1.19 20.75
CA LYS A 6 27.88 -0.63 20.26
C LYS A 6 27.81 -0.91 18.74
N GLY A 7 27.09 -1.94 18.37
CA GLY A 7 26.77 -2.19 16.97
C GLY A 7 26.03 -0.96 16.43
N VAL A 8 26.64 -0.27 15.48
CA VAL A 8 25.94 0.73 14.68
C VAL A 8 24.95 -0.06 13.83
N PHE A 9 23.69 -0.13 14.25
CA PHE A 9 22.63 -0.65 13.42
C PHE A 9 22.47 0.31 12.25
N MET A 10 23.03 -0.02 11.09
CA MET A 10 22.75 0.70 9.85
C MET A 10 21.25 0.53 9.57
N THR A 11 20.51 1.62 9.70
CA THR A 11 19.09 1.65 9.38
C THR A 11 18.93 1.36 7.89
N THR A 12 18.25 0.29 7.53
CA THR A 12 17.98 -0.04 6.12
C THR A 12 17.10 1.03 5.48
N LYS A 13 17.14 1.15 4.15
CA LYS A 13 16.25 2.06 3.41
C LYS A 13 14.76 1.77 3.75
N LEU A 14 14.41 0.49 3.85
CA LEU A 14 13.08 0.04 4.21
C LEU A 14 12.63 0.55 5.60
N ASN A 15 13.52 0.52 6.60
CA ASN A 15 13.21 1.06 7.92
C ASN A 15 13.00 2.58 7.89
N LYS A 16 13.78 3.32 7.10
CA LYS A 16 13.59 4.77 6.93
C LYS A 16 12.24 5.08 6.29
N ILE A 17 11.84 4.32 5.29
CA ILE A 17 10.52 4.42 4.65
C ILE A 17 9.42 4.13 5.67
N ALA A 18 9.55 3.07 6.47
CA ALA A 18 8.59 2.75 7.53
C ALA A 18 8.48 3.87 8.57
N ASP A 19 9.60 4.42 9.03
CA ASP A 19 9.61 5.53 10.00
C ASP A 19 8.93 6.79 9.44
N TYR A 20 9.16 7.09 8.17
CA TYR A 20 8.49 8.19 7.48
C TYR A 20 6.97 8.02 7.49
N TRP A 21 6.47 6.83 7.12
CA TRP A 21 5.04 6.54 7.09
C TRP A 21 4.43 6.39 8.49
N ASN A 22 5.19 5.86 9.47
CA ASN A 22 4.76 5.81 10.86
C ASN A 22 4.39 7.21 11.39
N GLN A 23 5.20 8.23 11.07
CA GLN A 23 4.96 9.61 11.51
C GLN A 23 3.74 10.28 10.84
N ARG A 24 3.32 9.78 9.68
CA ARG A 24 2.23 10.33 8.87
C ARG A 24 0.92 9.55 8.95
N SER A 25 0.92 8.43 9.65
CA SER A 25 -0.20 7.48 9.64
C SER A 25 -1.54 8.12 10.00
N SER A 26 -1.60 8.93 11.06
CA SER A 26 -2.85 9.54 11.53
C SER A 26 -3.42 10.55 10.52
N GLY A 27 -2.59 11.43 9.93
CA GLY A 27 -3.04 12.37 8.90
C GLY A 27 -3.50 11.65 7.64
N TYR A 28 -2.71 10.68 7.18
CA TYR A 28 -3.05 9.89 6.01
C TYR A 28 -4.29 9.01 6.23
N SER A 29 -4.54 8.57 7.48
CA SER A 29 -5.75 7.86 7.86
C SER A 29 -6.99 8.74 7.73
N LEU A 30 -6.93 10.00 8.15
CA LEU A 30 -8.04 10.96 8.00
C LEU A 30 -8.37 11.21 6.53
N ASP A 31 -7.36 11.44 5.69
CA ASP A 31 -7.54 11.62 4.24
C ASP A 31 -8.21 10.38 3.61
N ASN A 32 -7.80 9.18 4.02
CA ASN A 32 -8.39 7.93 3.52
C ASN A 32 -9.83 7.73 3.98
N GLN A 33 -10.18 8.14 5.21
CA GLN A 33 -11.57 8.09 5.68
C GLN A 33 -12.45 9.06 4.89
N GLU A 34 -11.99 10.27 4.63
CA GLU A 34 -12.69 11.24 3.80
C GLU A 34 -12.90 10.71 2.37
N GLU A 35 -11.88 10.09 1.78
CA GLU A 35 -11.94 9.48 0.46
C GLU A 35 -12.91 8.29 0.41
N LEU A 36 -12.98 7.47 1.47
CA LEU A 36 -13.98 6.40 1.61
C LEU A 36 -15.42 6.95 1.65
N LEU A 37 -15.62 8.11 2.23
CA LEU A 37 -16.95 8.73 2.30
C LEU A 37 -17.36 9.36 0.97
N ASN A 38 -16.43 10.00 0.27
CA ASN A 38 -16.75 10.89 -0.84
C ASN A 38 -16.52 10.24 -2.22
N ASP A 39 -15.55 9.35 -2.35
CA ASP A 39 -15.05 8.87 -3.65
C ASP A 39 -15.13 7.35 -3.87
N GLN A 40 -15.74 6.59 -2.96
CA GLN A 40 -15.81 5.13 -3.07
C GLN A 40 -16.40 4.65 -4.40
N GLU A 41 -17.44 5.33 -4.93
CA GLU A 41 -18.07 4.94 -6.20
C GLU A 41 -17.14 5.16 -7.40
N LYS A 42 -16.36 6.24 -7.39
CA LYS A 42 -15.37 6.51 -8.45
C LYS A 42 -14.28 5.44 -8.47
N TRP A 43 -13.81 5.05 -7.28
CA TRP A 43 -12.82 3.99 -7.14
C TRP A 43 -13.34 2.62 -7.56
N LEU A 44 -14.55 2.27 -7.16
CA LEU A 44 -15.18 1.03 -7.59
C LEU A 44 -15.37 0.98 -9.10
N LYS A 45 -15.83 2.09 -9.71
CA LYS A 45 -15.95 2.20 -11.16
C LYS A 45 -14.61 2.01 -11.87
N LEU A 46 -13.54 2.64 -11.36
CA LEU A 46 -12.19 2.46 -11.90
C LEU A 46 -11.76 1.00 -11.83
N ILE A 47 -11.87 0.37 -10.65
CA ILE A 47 -11.46 -1.02 -10.45
C ILE A 47 -12.28 -1.96 -11.34
N HIS A 48 -13.61 -1.79 -11.41
CA HIS A 48 -14.49 -2.59 -12.25
C HIS A 48 -14.20 -2.50 -13.75
N THR A 49 -13.57 -1.41 -14.19
CA THR A 49 -13.15 -1.27 -15.60
C THR A 49 -12.08 -2.31 -15.97
N TYR A 50 -11.24 -2.71 -15.03
CA TYR A 50 -10.10 -3.60 -15.26
C TYR A 50 -10.26 -4.98 -14.64
N VAL A 51 -11.02 -5.08 -13.55
CA VAL A 51 -11.16 -6.32 -12.77
C VAL A 51 -12.63 -6.58 -12.46
N PRO A 52 -13.19 -7.71 -12.90
CA PRO A 52 -14.57 -8.08 -12.57
C PRO A 52 -14.65 -8.49 -11.10
N LEU A 53 -14.97 -7.53 -10.22
CA LEU A 53 -15.17 -7.82 -8.80
C LEU A 53 -16.35 -8.76 -8.61
N LYS A 54 -16.14 -9.77 -7.79
CA LYS A 54 -17.16 -10.74 -7.39
C LYS A 54 -16.95 -11.13 -5.93
N LYS A 55 -18.02 -11.61 -5.30
CA LYS A 55 -17.96 -12.13 -3.95
C LYS A 55 -16.91 -13.23 -3.83
N ASP A 56 -16.23 -13.28 -2.69
CA ASP A 56 -15.19 -14.26 -2.34
C ASP A 56 -13.91 -14.19 -3.20
N LEU A 57 -13.75 -13.15 -4.02
CA LEU A 57 -12.50 -12.89 -4.73
C LEU A 57 -11.37 -12.71 -3.72
N LYS A 58 -10.29 -13.51 -3.82
CA LYS A 58 -9.12 -13.37 -2.95
C LYS A 58 -8.24 -12.24 -3.43
N VAL A 59 -8.14 -11.18 -2.62
CA VAL A 59 -7.42 -9.95 -2.97
C VAL A 59 -6.25 -9.73 -2.03
N LEU A 60 -5.10 -9.34 -2.59
CA LEU A 60 -3.95 -8.83 -1.86
C LEU A 60 -3.81 -7.32 -2.12
N ASP A 61 -3.89 -6.51 -1.06
CA ASP A 61 -3.65 -5.07 -1.08
C ASP A 61 -2.21 -4.81 -0.58
N LEU A 62 -1.31 -4.45 -1.51
CA LEU A 62 0.11 -4.25 -1.25
C LEU A 62 0.40 -2.81 -0.85
N GLY A 63 0.98 -2.62 0.35
CA GLY A 63 1.18 -1.31 0.94
C GLY A 63 -0.15 -0.66 1.25
N CYS A 64 -1.01 -1.40 1.96
CA CYS A 64 -2.41 -1.02 2.20
C CYS A 64 -2.58 0.28 2.99
N GLY A 65 -1.50 0.80 3.63
CA GLY A 65 -1.56 1.99 4.48
C GLY A 65 -2.67 1.87 5.54
N PRO A 66 -3.49 2.91 5.73
CA PRO A 66 -4.61 2.87 6.69
C PRO A 66 -5.83 2.10 6.19
N GLY A 67 -5.71 1.30 5.11
CA GLY A 67 -6.69 0.29 4.70
C GLY A 67 -7.76 0.74 3.72
N PHE A 68 -7.60 1.87 3.01
CA PHE A 68 -8.60 2.40 2.09
C PHE A 68 -9.12 1.36 1.08
N LEU A 69 -8.22 0.81 0.24
CA LEU A 69 -8.60 -0.18 -0.78
C LEU A 69 -9.04 -1.50 -0.15
N SER A 70 -8.37 -1.91 0.93
CA SER A 70 -8.74 -3.11 1.68
C SER A 70 -10.19 -3.04 2.18
N ILE A 71 -10.60 -1.93 2.78
CA ILE A 71 -11.97 -1.70 3.29
C ILE A 71 -12.96 -1.62 2.14
N LEU A 72 -12.63 -0.85 1.11
CA LEU A 72 -13.47 -0.68 -0.07
C LEU A 72 -13.83 -2.03 -0.72
N LEU A 73 -12.82 -2.89 -0.94
CA LEU A 73 -13.01 -4.20 -1.56
C LEU A 73 -13.69 -5.21 -0.63
N SER A 74 -13.41 -5.15 0.69
CA SER A 74 -14.12 -5.96 1.67
C SER A 74 -15.62 -5.65 1.71
N LYS A 75 -16.02 -4.38 1.57
CA LYS A 75 -17.43 -3.99 1.41
C LYS A 75 -18.10 -4.59 0.18
N GLN A 76 -17.34 -4.95 -0.86
CA GLN A 76 -17.85 -5.66 -2.04
C GLN A 76 -17.92 -7.19 -1.86
N GLY A 77 -17.59 -7.69 -0.66
CA GLY A 77 -17.61 -9.12 -0.36
C GLY A 77 -16.35 -9.87 -0.79
N CYS A 78 -15.27 -9.17 -1.14
CA CYS A 78 -13.98 -9.78 -1.39
C CYS A 78 -13.32 -10.28 -0.09
N GLN A 79 -12.51 -11.34 -0.20
CA GLN A 79 -11.63 -11.80 0.88
C GLN A 79 -10.30 -11.07 0.77
N VAL A 80 -10.12 -10.03 1.56
CA VAL A 80 -8.97 -9.13 1.43
C VAL A 80 -7.91 -9.41 2.49
N THR A 81 -6.65 -9.52 2.03
CA THR A 81 -5.46 -9.44 2.88
C THR A 81 -4.73 -8.15 2.55
N GLY A 82 -4.57 -7.26 3.52
CA GLY A 82 -3.77 -6.04 3.39
C GLY A 82 -2.40 -6.23 4.02
N ILE A 83 -1.34 -5.81 3.33
CA ILE A 83 0.00 -5.79 3.91
C ILE A 83 0.61 -4.40 3.86
N ASP A 84 1.35 -4.06 4.93
CA ASP A 84 2.17 -2.85 4.99
C ASP A 84 3.41 -3.12 5.84
N TYR A 85 4.47 -2.34 5.64
CA TYR A 85 5.67 -2.46 6.47
C TYR A 85 5.63 -1.55 7.71
N SER A 86 4.78 -0.52 7.72
CA SER A 86 4.54 0.38 8.84
C SER A 86 3.56 -0.23 9.85
N ASN A 87 3.99 -0.38 11.09
CA ASN A 87 3.11 -0.86 12.15
C ASN A 87 1.97 0.13 12.42
N GLN A 88 2.25 1.44 12.41
CA GLN A 88 1.25 2.48 12.65
C GLN A 88 0.18 2.50 11.56
N MET A 89 0.57 2.32 10.29
CA MET A 89 -0.40 2.18 9.20
C MET A 89 -1.33 0.99 9.42
N LEU A 90 -0.79 -0.15 9.84
CA LEU A 90 -1.60 -1.33 10.11
C LEU A 90 -2.53 -1.18 11.32
N GLU A 91 -2.14 -0.44 12.36
CA GLU A 91 -3.04 -0.13 13.47
C GLU A 91 -4.19 0.79 13.03
N GLU A 92 -3.90 1.81 12.22
CA GLU A 92 -4.95 2.63 11.61
C GLU A 92 -5.87 1.79 10.69
N ALA A 93 -5.31 0.89 9.87
CA ALA A 93 -6.09 0.02 9.01
C ALA A 93 -7.07 -0.88 9.78
N LYS A 94 -6.61 -1.48 10.88
CA LYS A 94 -7.45 -2.30 11.77
C LYS A 94 -8.55 -1.47 12.42
N HIS A 95 -8.22 -0.26 12.90
CA HIS A 95 -9.18 0.66 13.48
C HIS A 95 -10.25 1.04 12.44
N ASN A 96 -9.83 1.48 11.25
CA ASN A 96 -10.71 1.89 10.17
C ASN A 96 -11.61 0.75 9.67
N ALA A 97 -11.08 -0.47 9.55
CA ALA A 97 -11.88 -1.64 9.18
C ALA A 97 -12.98 -1.95 10.20
N LYS A 98 -12.67 -1.83 11.50
CA LYS A 98 -13.65 -1.99 12.59
C LYS A 98 -14.74 -0.94 12.53
N GLU A 99 -14.39 0.34 12.36
CA GLU A 99 -15.35 1.45 12.22
C GLU A 99 -16.26 1.26 10.99
N ASN A 100 -15.74 0.65 9.93
CA ASN A 100 -16.50 0.35 8.70
C ASN A 100 -17.24 -1.01 8.74
N ASN A 101 -17.20 -1.74 9.87
CA ASN A 101 -17.83 -3.04 10.05
C ASN A 101 -17.42 -4.08 8.98
N VAL A 102 -16.16 -4.07 8.55
CA VAL A 102 -15.61 -5.06 7.62
C VAL A 102 -14.52 -5.89 8.28
N HIS A 103 -14.37 -7.13 7.79
CA HIS A 103 -13.29 -8.03 8.20
C HIS A 103 -12.21 -8.05 7.11
N THR A 104 -10.98 -7.72 7.50
CA THR A 104 -9.79 -7.75 6.64
C THR A 104 -8.62 -8.30 7.44
N ASP A 105 -7.82 -9.18 6.85
CA ASP A 105 -6.61 -9.70 7.45
C ASP A 105 -5.43 -8.75 7.16
N PHE A 106 -4.91 -8.09 8.20
CA PHE A 106 -3.79 -7.14 8.08
C PHE A 106 -2.50 -7.73 8.62
N LYS A 107 -1.43 -7.72 7.81
CA LYS A 107 -0.12 -8.30 8.15
C LYS A 107 1.03 -7.33 7.86
N LYS A 108 2.01 -7.32 8.78
CA LYS A 108 3.28 -6.64 8.51
C LYS A 108 4.11 -7.49 7.56
N MET A 109 4.45 -6.92 6.40
CA MET A 109 5.24 -7.63 5.38
C MET A 109 5.92 -6.65 4.43
N ASP A 110 7.09 -7.03 3.92
CA ASP A 110 7.75 -6.33 2.81
C ASP A 110 7.13 -6.79 1.49
N VAL A 111 6.69 -5.85 0.66
CA VAL A 111 6.14 -6.13 -0.67
C VAL A 111 7.16 -6.77 -1.62
N GLN A 112 8.47 -6.66 -1.30
CA GLN A 112 9.57 -7.23 -2.05
C GLN A 112 9.88 -8.69 -1.64
N GLU A 113 9.23 -9.19 -0.56
CA GLU A 113 9.53 -10.49 0.05
C GLU A 113 8.26 -11.10 0.66
N LEU A 114 7.36 -11.58 -0.21
CA LEU A 114 6.05 -12.07 0.20
C LEU A 114 6.14 -13.50 0.75
N THR A 115 5.54 -13.75 1.92
CA THR A 115 5.53 -15.07 2.56
C THR A 115 4.29 -15.91 2.22
N PHE A 116 3.53 -15.51 1.19
CA PHE A 116 2.39 -16.27 0.69
C PHE A 116 2.83 -17.36 -0.28
N ASP A 117 2.05 -18.42 -0.36
CA ASP A 117 2.24 -19.48 -1.35
C ASP A 117 2.01 -18.96 -2.77
N ASP A 118 2.56 -19.66 -3.76
CA ASP A 118 2.32 -19.39 -5.17
C ASP A 118 0.81 -19.49 -5.48
N GLU A 119 0.34 -18.70 -6.45
CA GLU A 119 -1.04 -18.73 -6.92
C GLU A 119 -2.12 -18.60 -5.82
N SER A 120 -1.86 -17.76 -4.80
CA SER A 120 -2.75 -17.57 -3.64
C SER A 120 -3.89 -16.60 -3.91
N PHE A 121 -3.70 -15.61 -4.82
CA PHE A 121 -4.62 -14.49 -5.00
C PHE A 121 -5.17 -14.40 -6.42
N ASP A 122 -6.44 -14.04 -6.52
CA ASP A 122 -7.12 -13.77 -7.79
C ASP A 122 -6.83 -12.36 -8.31
N PHE A 123 -6.57 -11.43 -7.37
CA PHE A 123 -6.34 -10.03 -7.66
C PHE A 123 -5.31 -9.45 -6.70
N VAL A 124 -4.34 -8.73 -7.24
CA VAL A 124 -3.39 -7.91 -6.47
C VAL A 124 -3.61 -6.45 -6.84
N ILE A 125 -3.77 -5.60 -5.84
CA ILE A 125 -3.90 -4.16 -6.00
C ILE A 125 -2.83 -3.45 -5.18
N THR A 126 -2.33 -2.34 -5.71
CA THR A 126 -1.39 -1.46 -4.99
C THR A 126 -1.60 -0.02 -5.42
N ARG A 127 -1.44 0.92 -4.47
CA ARG A 127 -1.62 2.35 -4.70
C ARG A 127 -0.51 3.15 -4.02
N ASN A 128 0.20 3.95 -4.80
CA ASN A 128 1.29 4.82 -4.32
C ASN A 128 2.42 4.08 -3.58
N VAL A 129 2.80 2.90 -4.04
CA VAL A 129 3.81 2.05 -3.40
C VAL A 129 5.02 1.81 -4.29
N THR A 130 4.81 1.45 -5.56
CA THR A 130 5.89 0.90 -6.39
C THR A 130 6.94 1.94 -6.77
N TRP A 131 6.60 3.23 -6.74
CA TRP A 131 7.49 4.34 -7.07
C TRP A 131 8.69 4.51 -6.10
N ASN A 132 8.58 4.05 -4.84
CA ASN A 132 9.63 4.24 -3.84
C ASN A 132 10.33 2.94 -3.39
N LEU A 133 10.02 1.81 -4.01
CA LEU A 133 10.63 0.52 -3.69
C LEU A 133 12.14 0.52 -4.00
N GLU A 134 12.91 -0.16 -3.16
CA GLU A 134 14.34 -0.35 -3.37
C GLU A 134 14.62 -1.35 -4.50
N LYS A 135 13.80 -2.40 -4.58
CA LYS A 135 13.94 -3.50 -5.54
C LYS A 135 12.62 -3.75 -6.28
N PRO A 136 12.17 -2.82 -7.13
CA PRO A 136 10.86 -2.94 -7.78
C PRO A 136 10.73 -4.21 -8.63
N LYS A 137 11.80 -4.64 -9.29
CA LYS A 137 11.81 -5.89 -10.06
C LYS A 137 11.48 -7.09 -9.19
N GLN A 138 12.05 -7.18 -7.98
CA GLN A 138 11.78 -8.26 -7.05
C GLN A 138 10.31 -8.23 -6.59
N ALA A 139 9.77 -7.06 -6.27
CA ALA A 139 8.36 -6.90 -5.92
C ALA A 139 7.43 -7.41 -7.02
N TYR A 140 7.68 -7.05 -8.30
CA TYR A 140 6.88 -7.57 -9.41
C TYR A 140 7.03 -9.08 -9.64
N GLN A 141 8.19 -9.66 -9.34
CA GLN A 141 8.38 -11.11 -9.37
C GLN A 141 7.55 -11.80 -8.28
N GLU A 142 7.51 -11.25 -7.07
CA GLU A 142 6.68 -11.74 -5.98
C GLU A 142 5.19 -11.60 -6.30
N ILE A 143 4.75 -10.45 -6.83
CA ILE A 143 3.38 -10.24 -7.29
C ILE A 143 2.98 -11.29 -8.33
N TYR A 144 3.84 -11.54 -9.33
CA TYR A 144 3.59 -12.56 -10.34
C TYR A 144 3.47 -13.96 -9.75
N ARG A 145 4.33 -14.30 -8.80
CA ARG A 145 4.35 -15.61 -8.12
C ARG A 145 3.07 -15.87 -7.33
N VAL A 146 2.59 -14.89 -6.58
CA VAL A 146 1.41 -15.06 -5.72
C VAL A 146 0.09 -14.92 -6.47
N LEU A 147 0.10 -14.37 -7.68
CA LEU A 147 -1.09 -14.30 -8.53
C LEU A 147 -1.40 -15.67 -9.16
N LYS A 148 -2.66 -16.08 -9.09
CA LYS A 148 -3.17 -17.25 -9.79
C LYS A 148 -3.07 -17.07 -11.30
N ASN A 149 -3.11 -18.19 -12.03
CA ASN A 149 -3.26 -18.14 -13.48
C ASN A 149 -4.52 -17.33 -13.85
N LYS A 150 -4.38 -16.36 -14.76
CA LYS A 150 -5.40 -15.35 -15.13
C LYS A 150 -5.80 -14.39 -14.00
N GLY A 151 -5.04 -14.33 -12.91
CA GLY A 151 -5.18 -13.29 -11.90
C GLY A 151 -4.81 -11.90 -12.44
N HIS A 152 -5.28 -10.87 -11.78
CA HIS A 152 -5.12 -9.48 -12.22
C HIS A 152 -4.19 -8.71 -11.27
N LEU A 153 -3.36 -7.84 -11.83
CA LEU A 153 -2.66 -6.79 -11.10
C LEU A 153 -3.19 -5.43 -11.53
N LEU A 154 -3.59 -4.61 -10.56
CA LEU A 154 -3.87 -3.20 -10.76
C LEU A 154 -2.90 -2.37 -9.93
N ASN A 155 -1.94 -1.74 -10.58
CA ASN A 155 -1.01 -0.79 -9.96
C ASN A 155 -1.45 0.63 -10.26
N ILE A 156 -1.63 1.45 -9.22
CA ILE A 156 -2.08 2.83 -9.30
C ILE A 156 -1.05 3.70 -8.58
N ASP A 157 -0.14 4.29 -9.34
CA ASP A 157 0.86 5.21 -8.80
C ASP A 157 0.67 6.60 -9.38
N GLY A 158 0.87 7.63 -8.56
CA GLY A 158 0.95 9.01 -9.01
C GLY A 158 2.22 9.27 -9.82
N ASN A 159 2.18 10.28 -10.68
CA ASN A 159 3.42 10.77 -11.31
C ASN A 159 4.20 11.66 -10.34
N HIS A 160 4.89 11.03 -9.38
CA HIS A 160 5.66 11.72 -8.34
C HIS A 160 6.84 12.54 -8.90
N TYR A 161 7.19 12.36 -10.17
CA TYR A 161 8.27 13.07 -10.85
C TYR A 161 7.75 14.18 -11.78
N TYR A 162 6.43 14.41 -11.84
CA TYR A 162 5.83 15.42 -12.74
C TYR A 162 6.43 16.81 -12.53
N HIS A 163 6.69 17.21 -11.28
CA HIS A 163 7.28 18.49 -10.93
C HIS A 163 8.70 18.72 -11.52
N TYR A 164 9.43 17.67 -11.89
CA TYR A 164 10.70 17.80 -12.60
C TYR A 164 10.54 18.10 -14.10
N GLN A 165 9.37 17.82 -14.65
CA GLN A 165 9.05 18.01 -16.06
C GLN A 165 8.21 19.27 -16.31
N ASP A 166 7.53 19.79 -15.29
CA ASP A 166 6.66 20.95 -15.38
C ASP A 166 7.40 22.22 -14.96
N HIS A 167 7.77 23.05 -15.94
CA HIS A 167 8.44 24.31 -15.72
C HIS A 167 7.59 25.34 -14.96
N ASP A 168 6.26 25.27 -15.01
CA ASP A 168 5.37 26.17 -14.30
C ASP A 168 5.24 25.76 -12.83
N TYR A 169 5.28 24.46 -12.52
CA TYR A 169 5.35 23.95 -11.16
C TYR A 169 6.64 24.37 -10.44
N GLN A 170 7.78 24.34 -11.13
CA GLN A 170 9.08 24.76 -10.58
C GLN A 170 9.11 26.27 -10.26
N ARG A 171 8.38 27.13 -10.99
CA ARG A 171 8.31 28.57 -10.74
C ARG A 171 7.47 28.94 -9.52
N ASN A 172 6.49 28.12 -9.15
CA ASN A 172 5.54 28.40 -8.07
C ASN A 172 5.99 27.95 -6.67
N GLY A 173 7.24 27.46 -6.52
CA GLY A 173 7.92 27.33 -5.22
C GLY A 173 7.32 26.33 -4.24
N HIS A 174 6.66 25.28 -4.69
CA HIS A 174 6.19 24.21 -3.79
C HIS A 174 7.35 23.33 -3.35
N SER A 175 7.86 23.60 -2.13
CA SER A 175 9.05 22.96 -1.54
C SER A 175 8.77 21.68 -0.75
N ASP A 176 7.61 21.03 -0.89
CA ASP A 176 7.17 20.02 0.05
C ASP A 176 7.74 18.60 -0.14
N HIS A 177 8.61 18.38 -1.14
CA HIS A 177 9.16 17.04 -1.42
C HIS A 177 10.68 16.94 -1.50
N GLN A 178 11.43 17.87 -0.88
CA GLN A 178 12.90 17.89 -1.00
C GLN A 178 13.65 16.95 -0.04
N HIS A 179 13.00 16.09 0.75
CA HIS A 179 13.69 15.19 1.69
C HIS A 179 13.11 13.77 1.70
N MET A 180 13.35 13.03 0.63
CA MET A 180 13.35 11.54 0.68
C MET A 180 14.63 10.97 0.12
#